data_4c23b0b339c3392a3e788a5041b6aec1
#
_entry.id   4c23b0b339c3392a3e788a5041b6aec1
#
_cell.length_a   1.000
_cell.length_b   1.000
_cell.length_c   1.000
_cell.angle_alpha   90.00
_cell.angle_beta   90.00
_cell.angle_gamma   90.00
#
_symmetry.space_group_name_H-M   'P 1'
#
loop_
_entity.id
_entity.type
_entity.pdbx_description
1 polymer ?
#
loop_
_entity_poly.entity_id
_entity_poly.type
_entity_poly.pdbx_seq_one_letter_code
_entity_poly.pdbx_strand_id
1 'polypeptide(L)'
;VFYEKIYDVYKKAILHKHYSYKIDNIPARPNEMCEVVLKLDNHHISLHLPEKYVLAHQLEIGQVIEQDTFKDMQTYEFVVKGYKKALKYLTTRDYTKKQMIEKLERTGDYESQYIEIIISLLEDKKLIDDENFALDYVKRTSRMGMGIRKSIRKLKEKGISDEVIEIVKANYSRAIDVETAQEMVRKIYRNNKTRSKAALKHAVRDKLFYNGYEPDVIEEAMADIPFELNDQFERQLLHKELEKAKKKYSAKYTGRELQNKIFVYLSRKGFEYDLIKEVSEEGNEDFGSND
;
A
#
# COMPACT_ATOMS: atom_id res chain seq x y z
N VAL A 1 0.29 -28.05 21.62
CA VAL A 1 0.62 -29.12 22.63
C VAL A 1 1.43 -30.26 22.00
N PHE A 2 1.09 -30.75 20.77
CA PHE A 2 1.85 -31.86 20.14
C PHE A 2 3.17 -31.35 19.51
N TYR A 3 3.20 -30.17 18.92
CA TYR A 3 4.39 -29.53 18.37
C TYR A 3 5.35 -28.99 19.44
N GLU A 4 4.85 -28.51 20.56
CA GLU A 4 5.67 -28.03 21.68
C GLU A 4 6.46 -29.19 22.35
N LYS A 5 5.83 -30.35 22.49
CA LYS A 5 6.54 -31.54 23.03
C LYS A 5 7.65 -32.05 22.11
N ILE A 6 7.45 -31.99 20.80
CA ILE A 6 8.49 -32.33 19.81
C ILE A 6 9.62 -31.30 19.88
N TYR A 7 9.30 -30.00 19.97
CA TYR A 7 10.27 -28.92 20.07
C TYR A 7 11.13 -29.00 21.35
N ASP A 8 10.54 -29.34 22.48
CA ASP A 8 11.29 -29.52 23.75
C ASP A 8 12.20 -30.76 23.75
N VAL A 9 11.81 -31.83 23.09
CA VAL A 9 12.68 -33.03 22.88
C VAL A 9 13.84 -32.63 21.94
N TYR A 10 13.57 -31.85 20.89
CA TYR A 10 14.61 -31.33 19.98
C TYR A 10 15.58 -30.37 20.67
N LYS A 11 15.09 -29.46 21.50
CA LYS A 11 15.92 -28.47 22.21
C LYS A 11 16.86 -29.10 23.23
N LYS A 12 16.46 -30.22 23.85
CA LYS A 12 17.31 -31.01 24.73
C LYS A 12 18.33 -31.90 24.01
N ALA A 13 18.03 -32.32 22.77
CA ALA A 13 18.90 -33.15 21.95
C ALA A 13 20.05 -32.36 21.27
N ILE A 14 19.92 -31.03 21.09
CA ILE A 14 20.93 -30.19 20.43
C ILE A 14 22.15 -29.90 21.32
N LEU A 15 22.08 -30.13 22.62
CA LEU A 15 23.19 -29.89 23.57
C LEU A 15 23.97 -31.21 23.87
N HIS A 16 24.99 -31.50 23.03
CA HIS A 16 26.13 -32.40 23.39
C HIS A 16 26.04 -33.90 23.18
N LYS A 17 25.37 -34.44 22.13
CA LYS A 17 25.65 -35.85 21.70
C LYS A 17 25.55 -35.95 20.18
N HIS A 18 26.47 -36.66 19.53
CA HIS A 18 26.32 -37.11 18.14
C HIS A 18 25.20 -38.17 18.11
N TYR A 19 24.02 -37.76 17.63
CA TYR A 19 22.94 -38.70 17.40
C TYR A 19 23.04 -39.28 15.99
N SER A 20 22.87 -40.57 15.87
CA SER A 20 22.67 -41.25 14.61
C SER A 20 21.22 -41.72 14.52
N TYR A 21 20.62 -41.51 13.36
CA TYR A 21 19.25 -41.89 13.05
C TYR A 21 19.28 -43.07 12.11
N LYS A 22 18.45 -44.12 12.35
CA LYS A 22 18.34 -45.24 11.43
C LYS A 22 17.05 -45.11 10.61
N ILE A 23 17.15 -45.23 9.29
CA ILE A 23 15.97 -45.28 8.43
C ILE A 23 15.24 -46.60 8.68
N ASP A 24 14.04 -46.52 9.21
CA ASP A 24 13.22 -47.68 9.56
C ASP A 24 12.29 -48.07 8.40
N ASN A 25 11.73 -47.10 7.68
CA ASN A 25 10.82 -47.34 6.59
C ASN A 25 10.80 -46.15 5.59
N ILE A 26 10.49 -46.40 4.31
CA ILE A 26 10.31 -45.41 3.25
C ILE A 26 9.07 -45.78 2.42
N PRO A 27 7.84 -45.66 2.96
CA PRO A 27 6.64 -45.92 2.17
C PRO A 27 6.42 -44.84 1.13
N ALA A 28 6.16 -45.26 -0.11
CA ALA A 28 5.73 -44.39 -1.17
C ALA A 28 4.33 -43.84 -0.85
N ARG A 29 4.13 -42.55 -1.13
CA ARG A 29 2.82 -41.88 -0.99
C ARG A 29 2.37 -41.28 -2.33
N PRO A 30 1.07 -41.01 -2.48
CA PRO A 30 0.57 -40.29 -3.67
C PRO A 30 1.31 -38.95 -3.86
N ASN A 31 1.48 -38.55 -5.13
CA ASN A 31 2.09 -37.27 -5.53
C ASN A 31 3.64 -37.21 -5.44
N GLU A 32 4.33 -38.29 -5.77
CA GLU A 32 5.80 -38.31 -5.81
C GLU A 32 6.48 -37.89 -4.48
N MET A 33 5.81 -38.15 -3.38
CA MET A 33 6.35 -37.92 -2.03
C MET A 33 6.60 -39.27 -1.33
N CYS A 34 7.68 -39.31 -0.56
CA CYS A 34 8.00 -40.44 0.32
C CYS A 34 7.91 -39.97 1.77
N GLU A 35 7.44 -40.82 2.67
CA GLU A 35 7.58 -40.64 4.11
C GLU A 35 8.81 -41.40 4.57
N VAL A 36 9.87 -40.68 4.89
CA VAL A 36 11.09 -41.30 5.44
C VAL A 36 10.93 -41.38 6.98
N VAL A 37 10.75 -42.61 7.50
CA VAL A 37 10.61 -42.84 8.92
C VAL A 37 12.00 -43.13 9.50
N LEU A 38 12.42 -42.27 10.40
CA LEU A 38 13.71 -42.34 11.09
C LEU A 38 13.49 -42.80 12.56
N LYS A 39 14.30 -43.71 13.03
CA LYS A 39 14.29 -44.18 14.41
C LYS A 39 15.46 -43.57 15.16
N LEU A 40 15.17 -42.97 16.31
CA LEU A 40 16.13 -42.51 17.29
C LEU A 40 15.72 -43.08 18.65
N ASP A 41 16.51 -43.99 19.17
CA ASP A 41 16.19 -44.76 20.41
C ASP A 41 14.78 -45.37 20.31
N ASN A 42 13.86 -44.96 21.17
CA ASN A 42 12.48 -45.43 21.21
C ASN A 42 11.49 -44.48 20.47
N HIS A 43 12.00 -43.47 19.72
CA HIS A 43 11.17 -42.50 19.02
C HIS A 43 11.29 -42.68 17.52
N HIS A 44 10.18 -42.43 16.81
CA HIS A 44 10.15 -42.37 15.35
C HIS A 44 9.86 -40.94 14.91
N ILE A 45 10.57 -40.49 13.89
CA ILE A 45 10.45 -39.20 13.28
C ILE A 45 10.14 -39.43 11.81
N SER A 46 9.06 -38.84 11.30
CA SER A 46 8.69 -38.93 9.89
C SER A 46 9.01 -37.63 9.17
N LEU A 47 9.77 -37.70 8.08
CA LEU A 47 10.01 -36.61 7.13
C LEU A 47 9.32 -36.90 5.80
N HIS A 48 8.69 -35.89 5.22
CA HIS A 48 8.01 -36.00 3.93
C HIS A 48 8.88 -35.38 2.83
N LEU A 49 9.61 -36.22 2.11
CA LEU A 49 10.57 -35.82 1.10
C LEU A 49 10.06 -36.23 -0.30
N PRO A 50 10.34 -35.45 -1.36
CA PRO A 50 10.08 -35.91 -2.72
C PRO A 50 10.85 -37.18 -3.04
N GLU A 51 10.25 -38.07 -3.82
CA GLU A 51 10.88 -39.30 -4.29
C GLU A 51 12.23 -39.05 -4.96
N LYS A 52 12.32 -38.01 -5.79
CA LYS A 52 13.56 -37.60 -6.43
C LYS A 52 14.68 -37.23 -5.45
N TYR A 53 14.33 -36.70 -4.24
CA TYR A 53 15.32 -36.44 -3.20
C TYR A 53 15.82 -37.74 -2.59
N VAL A 54 14.94 -38.67 -2.30
CA VAL A 54 15.27 -40.02 -1.75
C VAL A 54 16.20 -40.77 -2.71
N LEU A 55 15.87 -40.75 -4.00
CA LEU A 55 16.69 -41.37 -5.06
C LEU A 55 18.04 -40.69 -5.24
N ALA A 56 18.06 -39.35 -5.29
CA ALA A 56 19.31 -38.59 -5.49
C ALA A 56 20.32 -38.77 -4.35
N HIS A 57 19.82 -38.97 -3.12
CA HIS A 57 20.65 -39.19 -1.93
C HIS A 57 20.79 -40.67 -1.57
N GLN A 58 20.26 -41.58 -2.42
CA GLN A 58 20.35 -43.02 -2.26
C GLN A 58 19.95 -43.46 -0.83
N LEU A 59 18.81 -42.92 -0.34
CA LEU A 59 18.33 -43.26 0.99
C LEU A 59 17.71 -44.66 1.00
N GLU A 60 18.23 -45.53 1.88
CA GLU A 60 17.81 -46.94 1.98
C GLU A 60 17.36 -47.29 3.39
N ILE A 61 16.44 -48.26 3.49
CA ILE A 61 16.00 -48.81 4.78
C ILE A 61 17.19 -49.47 5.49
N GLY A 62 17.36 -49.15 6.74
CA GLY A 62 18.49 -49.64 7.54
C GLY A 62 19.72 -48.75 7.52
N GLN A 63 19.77 -47.74 6.65
CA GLN A 63 20.86 -46.75 6.58
C GLN A 63 20.90 -45.92 7.86
N VAL A 64 22.11 -45.67 8.33
CA VAL A 64 22.38 -44.78 9.47
C VAL A 64 22.62 -43.37 8.92
N ILE A 65 21.87 -42.41 9.41
CA ILE A 65 21.93 -40.99 9.02
C ILE A 65 22.57 -40.22 10.18
N GLU A 66 23.61 -39.47 9.86
CA GLU A 66 24.25 -38.57 10.81
C GLU A 66 23.41 -37.32 11.07
N GLN A 67 23.69 -36.63 12.17
CA GLN A 67 22.91 -35.47 12.62
C GLN A 67 22.87 -34.33 11.55
N ASP A 68 23.97 -34.10 10.84
CA ASP A 68 24.02 -33.01 9.84
C ASP A 68 23.17 -33.38 8.61
N THR A 69 23.25 -34.61 8.12
CA THR A 69 22.37 -35.11 7.04
C THR A 69 20.90 -35.07 7.47
N PHE A 70 20.58 -35.37 8.71
CA PHE A 70 19.21 -35.25 9.22
C PHE A 70 18.71 -33.79 9.20
N LYS A 71 19.56 -32.85 9.62
CA LYS A 71 19.23 -31.41 9.53
C LYS A 71 19.00 -30.96 8.09
N ASP A 72 19.81 -31.42 7.15
CA ASP A 72 19.65 -31.12 5.73
C ASP A 72 18.31 -31.66 5.19
N MET A 73 17.95 -32.88 5.56
CA MET A 73 16.66 -33.49 5.21
C MET A 73 15.47 -32.67 5.77
N GLN A 74 15.56 -32.24 7.03
CA GLN A 74 14.55 -31.38 7.66
C GLN A 74 14.46 -30.03 6.95
N THR A 75 15.59 -29.38 6.73
CA THR A 75 15.66 -28.10 6.00
C THR A 75 14.99 -28.22 4.64
N TYR A 76 15.31 -29.28 3.91
CA TYR A 76 14.72 -29.54 2.59
C TYR A 76 13.18 -29.70 2.67
N GLU A 77 12.68 -30.46 3.65
CA GLU A 77 11.24 -30.65 3.86
C GLU A 77 10.54 -29.31 4.12
N PHE A 78 11.06 -28.51 5.06
CA PHE A 78 10.48 -27.21 5.41
C PHE A 78 10.50 -26.23 4.23
N VAL A 79 11.62 -26.16 3.51
CA VAL A 79 11.76 -25.32 2.34
C VAL A 79 10.77 -25.72 1.24
N VAL A 80 10.63 -27.01 0.93
CA VAL A 80 9.68 -27.49 -0.09
C VAL A 80 8.24 -27.18 0.30
N LYS A 81 7.86 -27.41 1.56
CA LYS A 81 6.53 -27.08 2.07
C LYS A 81 6.26 -25.60 2.00
N GLY A 82 7.19 -24.78 2.45
CA GLY A 82 7.07 -23.31 2.44
C GLY A 82 7.05 -22.75 1.03
N TYR A 83 7.88 -23.25 0.14
CA TYR A 83 7.89 -22.86 -1.28
C TYR A 83 6.55 -23.17 -1.97
N LYS A 84 6.00 -24.37 -1.80
CA LYS A 84 4.65 -24.72 -2.31
C LYS A 84 3.57 -23.80 -1.76
N LYS A 85 3.66 -23.44 -0.48
CA LYS A 85 2.73 -22.50 0.16
C LYS A 85 2.86 -21.09 -0.41
N ALA A 86 4.09 -20.61 -0.63
CA ALA A 86 4.36 -19.33 -1.26
C ALA A 86 3.83 -19.27 -2.70
N LEU A 87 4.04 -20.33 -3.50
CA LEU A 87 3.46 -20.44 -4.84
C LEU A 87 1.93 -20.29 -4.80
N LYS A 88 1.26 -20.94 -3.84
CA LYS A 88 -0.20 -20.79 -3.69
C LYS A 88 -0.62 -19.36 -3.38
N TYR A 89 0.18 -18.60 -2.62
CA TYR A 89 -0.10 -17.17 -2.40
C TYR A 89 0.06 -16.37 -3.69
N LEU A 90 1.12 -16.63 -4.47
CA LEU A 90 1.40 -15.94 -5.73
C LEU A 90 0.34 -16.19 -6.81
N THR A 91 -0.43 -17.29 -6.74
CA THR A 91 -1.57 -17.48 -7.66
C THR A 91 -2.71 -16.51 -7.42
N THR A 92 -2.77 -15.86 -6.26
CA THR A 92 -3.87 -14.93 -5.92
C THR A 92 -3.56 -13.48 -6.25
N ARG A 93 -2.31 -13.06 -6.10
CA ARG A 93 -1.81 -11.72 -6.42
C ARG A 93 -0.29 -11.67 -6.36
N ASP A 94 0.27 -10.57 -6.85
CA ASP A 94 1.69 -10.29 -6.68
C ASP A 94 2.00 -9.87 -5.24
N TYR A 95 3.18 -10.26 -4.78
CA TYR A 95 3.73 -9.92 -3.47
C TYR A 95 5.12 -9.33 -3.63
N THR A 96 5.45 -8.31 -2.84
CA THR A 96 6.83 -7.89 -2.65
C THR A 96 7.57 -8.90 -1.77
N LYS A 97 8.90 -8.88 -1.84
CA LYS A 97 9.76 -9.68 -0.96
C LYS A 97 9.36 -9.58 0.51
N LYS A 98 9.25 -8.36 1.03
CA LYS A 98 8.81 -8.10 2.41
C LYS A 98 7.44 -8.69 2.72
N GLN A 99 6.48 -8.50 1.83
CA GLN A 99 5.13 -9.02 2.04
C GLN A 99 5.07 -10.54 2.06
N MET A 100 5.90 -11.22 1.25
CA MET A 100 5.97 -12.68 1.26
C MET A 100 6.63 -13.20 2.54
N ILE A 101 7.71 -12.55 3.00
CA ILE A 101 8.34 -12.86 4.29
C ILE A 101 7.32 -12.76 5.42
N GLU A 102 6.67 -11.59 5.58
CA GLU A 102 5.64 -11.37 6.59
C GLU A 102 4.49 -12.39 6.49
N LYS A 103 4.15 -12.80 5.27
CA LYS A 103 3.07 -13.77 5.05
C LYS A 103 3.46 -15.18 5.50
N LEU A 104 4.71 -15.59 5.29
CA LEU A 104 5.23 -16.89 5.75
C LEU A 104 5.45 -16.89 7.26
N GLU A 105 6.01 -15.81 7.83
CA GLU A 105 6.20 -15.67 9.29
C GLU A 105 4.88 -15.79 10.06
N ARG A 106 3.82 -15.15 9.57
CA ARG A 106 2.49 -15.22 10.22
C ARG A 106 1.89 -16.63 10.31
N THR A 107 2.40 -17.57 9.55
CA THR A 107 1.94 -18.96 9.68
C THR A 107 2.49 -19.63 10.93
N GLY A 108 3.62 -19.13 11.47
CA GLY A 108 4.30 -19.73 12.62
C GLY A 108 4.96 -21.10 12.33
N ASP A 109 4.94 -21.52 11.05
CA ASP A 109 5.38 -22.87 10.65
C ASP A 109 6.87 -22.90 10.28
N TYR A 110 7.49 -21.72 10.03
CA TYR A 110 8.84 -21.62 9.44
C TYR A 110 9.73 -20.71 10.26
N GLU A 111 10.95 -21.17 10.53
CA GLU A 111 12.02 -20.35 11.08
C GLU A 111 12.58 -19.40 10.00
N SER A 112 13.15 -18.28 10.43
CA SER A 112 13.64 -17.22 9.51
C SER A 112 14.63 -17.76 8.47
N GLN A 113 15.51 -18.68 8.85
CA GLN A 113 16.49 -19.31 7.95
C GLN A 113 15.83 -20.05 6.76
N TYR A 114 14.71 -20.74 7.00
CA TYR A 114 13.96 -21.42 5.92
C TYR A 114 13.24 -20.43 5.02
N ILE A 115 12.70 -19.35 5.61
CA ILE A 115 12.06 -18.27 4.85
C ILE A 115 13.06 -17.60 3.91
N GLU A 116 14.28 -17.31 4.36
CA GLU A 116 15.33 -16.74 3.52
C GLU A 116 15.65 -17.61 2.29
N ILE A 117 15.78 -18.92 2.49
CA ILE A 117 16.00 -19.87 1.38
C ILE A 117 14.81 -19.87 0.41
N ILE A 118 13.57 -19.90 0.95
CA ILE A 118 12.36 -19.89 0.12
C ILE A 118 12.30 -18.59 -0.72
N ILE A 119 12.59 -17.46 -0.12
CA ILE A 119 12.59 -16.16 -0.82
C ILE A 119 13.65 -16.14 -1.91
N SER A 120 14.88 -16.57 -1.62
CA SER A 120 15.94 -16.65 -2.64
C SER A 120 15.51 -17.50 -3.85
N LEU A 121 14.90 -18.66 -3.60
CA LEU A 121 14.39 -19.53 -4.68
C LEU A 121 13.27 -18.87 -5.51
N LEU A 122 12.44 -18.03 -4.90
CA LEU A 122 11.39 -17.28 -5.59
C LEU A 122 11.97 -16.13 -6.41
N GLU A 123 12.99 -15.44 -5.89
CA GLU A 123 13.70 -14.36 -6.59
C GLU A 123 14.47 -14.92 -7.79
N ASP A 124 15.22 -16.02 -7.64
CA ASP A 124 15.97 -16.69 -8.72
C ASP A 124 15.06 -17.07 -9.92
N LYS A 125 13.83 -17.46 -9.62
CA LYS A 125 12.82 -17.78 -10.63
C LYS A 125 11.99 -16.60 -11.09
N LYS A 126 12.30 -15.40 -10.63
CA LYS A 126 11.54 -14.16 -10.90
C LYS A 126 10.04 -14.26 -10.57
N LEU A 127 9.71 -15.08 -9.60
CA LEU A 127 8.34 -15.18 -9.06
C LEU A 127 8.05 -14.10 -8.02
N ILE A 128 9.10 -13.56 -7.41
CA ILE A 128 9.13 -12.30 -6.68
C ILE A 128 10.17 -11.44 -7.37
N ASP A 129 9.74 -10.24 -7.77
CA ASP A 129 10.58 -9.26 -8.44
C ASP A 129 10.09 -7.86 -8.03
N ASP A 130 10.76 -7.30 -7.04
CA ASP A 130 10.40 -6.02 -6.43
C ASP A 130 10.53 -4.85 -7.41
N GLU A 131 11.46 -4.93 -8.39
CA GLU A 131 11.64 -3.90 -9.41
C GLU A 131 10.44 -3.89 -10.38
N ASN A 132 10.12 -5.04 -10.99
CA ASN A 132 8.97 -5.15 -11.89
C ASN A 132 7.67 -4.83 -11.15
N PHE A 133 7.51 -5.32 -9.92
CA PHE A 133 6.36 -4.98 -9.09
C PHE A 133 6.20 -3.46 -8.92
N ALA A 134 7.30 -2.75 -8.63
CA ALA A 134 7.28 -1.31 -8.37
C ALA A 134 6.97 -0.51 -9.64
N LEU A 135 7.56 -0.87 -10.78
CA LEU A 135 7.31 -0.24 -12.08
C LEU A 135 5.84 -0.40 -12.50
N ASP A 136 5.31 -1.61 -12.42
CA ASP A 136 3.91 -1.88 -12.75
C ASP A 136 2.93 -1.23 -11.76
N TYR A 137 3.29 -1.18 -10.48
CA TYR A 137 2.51 -0.50 -9.47
C TYR A 137 2.34 0.99 -9.80
N VAL A 138 3.43 1.70 -10.10
CA VAL A 138 3.39 3.13 -10.45
C VAL A 138 2.60 3.35 -11.73
N LYS A 139 2.88 2.58 -12.78
CA LYS A 139 2.15 2.66 -14.07
C LYS A 139 0.64 2.51 -13.90
N ARG A 140 0.21 1.56 -13.08
CA ARG A 140 -1.21 1.34 -12.80
C ARG A 140 -1.80 2.45 -11.95
N THR A 141 -1.11 2.87 -10.88
CA THR A 141 -1.63 3.87 -9.94
C THR A 141 -1.67 5.28 -10.55
N SER A 142 -0.71 5.65 -11.42
CA SER A 142 -0.76 6.91 -12.17
C SER A 142 -2.01 6.99 -13.04
N ARG A 143 -2.33 5.92 -13.79
CA ARG A 143 -3.57 5.85 -14.59
C ARG A 143 -4.85 5.95 -13.75
N MET A 144 -4.77 5.59 -12.48
CA MET A 144 -5.89 5.71 -11.52
C MET A 144 -5.94 7.08 -10.82
N GLY A 145 -5.10 8.03 -11.22
CA GLY A 145 -5.05 9.39 -10.66
C GLY A 145 -4.29 9.48 -9.33
N MET A 146 -3.32 8.60 -9.10
CA MET A 146 -2.40 8.68 -7.97
C MET A 146 -1.04 9.16 -8.47
N GLY A 147 -0.60 10.32 -8.01
CA GLY A 147 0.69 10.89 -8.38
C GLY A 147 1.88 10.10 -7.80
N ILE A 148 3.04 10.36 -8.38
CA ILE A 148 4.29 9.61 -8.09
C ILE A 148 4.69 9.64 -6.62
N ARG A 149 4.56 10.79 -5.92
CA ARG A 149 4.92 10.90 -4.48
C ARG A 149 4.14 9.93 -3.61
N LYS A 150 2.84 9.82 -3.84
CA LYS A 150 1.98 8.89 -3.08
C LYS A 150 2.26 7.44 -3.44
N SER A 151 2.55 7.17 -4.71
CA SER A 151 2.93 5.84 -5.19
C SER A 151 4.23 5.37 -4.55
N ILE A 152 5.26 6.22 -4.52
CA ILE A 152 6.54 5.95 -3.84
C ILE A 152 6.34 5.67 -2.35
N ARG A 153 5.57 6.51 -1.64
CA ARG A 153 5.29 6.27 -0.22
C ARG A 153 4.69 4.89 -0.01
N LYS A 154 3.70 4.51 -0.84
CA LYS A 154 3.06 3.19 -0.74
C LYS A 154 4.01 2.03 -1.10
N LEU A 155 4.95 2.23 -2.01
CA LEU A 155 5.97 1.24 -2.32
C LEU A 155 6.93 1.05 -1.14
N LYS A 156 7.37 2.13 -0.48
CA LYS A 156 8.18 2.06 0.75
C LYS A 156 7.44 1.34 1.89
N GLU A 157 6.15 1.61 2.08
CA GLU A 157 5.31 0.88 3.03
C GLU A 157 5.25 -0.64 2.73
N LYS A 158 5.35 -1.03 1.45
CA LYS A 158 5.41 -2.42 0.99
C LYS A 158 6.81 -3.04 1.06
N GLY A 159 7.82 -2.29 1.48
CA GLY A 159 9.18 -2.76 1.67
C GLY A 159 10.07 -2.68 0.43
N ILE A 160 9.67 -1.93 -0.58
CA ILE A 160 10.53 -1.67 -1.75
C ILE A 160 11.73 -0.82 -1.32
N SER A 161 12.92 -1.24 -1.73
CA SER A 161 14.19 -0.58 -1.37
C SER A 161 14.35 0.79 -2.04
N ASP A 162 15.23 1.63 -1.48
CA ASP A 162 15.50 2.95 -2.06
C ASP A 162 16.17 2.85 -3.43
N GLU A 163 16.98 1.83 -3.69
CA GLU A 163 17.60 1.57 -5.00
C GLU A 163 16.53 1.33 -6.07
N VAL A 164 15.54 0.49 -5.77
CA VAL A 164 14.40 0.23 -6.68
C VAL A 164 13.54 1.49 -6.85
N ILE A 165 13.38 2.30 -5.81
CA ILE A 165 12.67 3.59 -5.92
C ILE A 165 13.37 4.54 -6.88
N GLU A 166 14.71 4.59 -6.89
CA GLU A 166 15.43 5.42 -7.86
C GLU A 166 15.24 4.90 -9.31
N ILE A 167 15.21 3.59 -9.52
CA ILE A 167 14.87 3.01 -10.83
C ILE A 167 13.45 3.42 -11.26
N VAL A 168 12.49 3.37 -10.35
CA VAL A 168 11.11 3.81 -10.62
C VAL A 168 11.07 5.28 -11.02
N LYS A 169 11.78 6.16 -10.32
CA LYS A 169 11.84 7.60 -10.65
C LYS A 169 12.46 7.85 -12.02
N ALA A 170 13.51 7.11 -12.36
CA ALA A 170 14.19 7.23 -13.66
C ALA A 170 13.29 6.78 -14.84
N ASN A 171 12.38 5.84 -14.60
CA ASN A 171 11.45 5.29 -15.59
C ASN A 171 10.05 5.92 -15.53
N TYR A 172 9.86 6.90 -14.66
CA TYR A 172 8.57 7.54 -14.46
C TYR A 172 8.18 8.46 -15.63
N SER A 173 6.95 8.32 -16.09
CA SER A 173 6.38 9.20 -17.12
C SER A 173 5.59 10.36 -16.51
N ARG A 174 6.25 11.52 -16.39
CA ARG A 174 5.61 12.77 -15.92
C ARG A 174 4.38 13.16 -16.74
N ALA A 175 4.40 12.89 -18.05
CA ALA A 175 3.30 13.24 -18.95
C ALA A 175 1.97 12.57 -18.53
N ILE A 176 2.01 11.33 -18.06
CA ILE A 176 0.81 10.61 -17.58
C ILE A 176 0.24 11.30 -16.33
N ASP A 177 1.10 11.75 -15.43
CA ASP A 177 0.63 12.46 -14.21
C ASP A 177 0.02 13.82 -14.58
N VAL A 178 0.58 14.56 -15.53
CA VAL A 178 -0.02 15.82 -16.01
C VAL A 178 -1.40 15.57 -16.60
N GLU A 179 -1.53 14.59 -17.50
CA GLU A 179 -2.80 14.25 -18.14
C GLU A 179 -3.88 13.85 -17.10
N THR A 180 -3.53 12.95 -16.20
CA THR A 180 -4.48 12.46 -15.17
C THR A 180 -4.82 13.55 -14.14
N ALA A 181 -3.88 14.43 -13.81
CA ALA A 181 -4.14 15.61 -12.98
C ALA A 181 -5.10 16.58 -13.67
N GLN A 182 -4.88 16.89 -14.95
CA GLN A 182 -5.78 17.75 -15.74
C GLN A 182 -7.20 17.18 -15.81
N GLU A 183 -7.36 15.88 -16.05
CA GLU A 183 -8.67 15.23 -16.03
C GLU A 183 -9.37 15.40 -14.68
N MET A 184 -8.62 15.23 -13.58
CA MET A 184 -9.14 15.43 -12.23
C MET A 184 -9.57 16.87 -12.00
N VAL A 185 -8.76 17.86 -12.44
CA VAL A 185 -9.11 19.28 -12.34
C VAL A 185 -10.39 19.56 -13.12
N ARG A 186 -10.48 19.13 -14.39
CA ARG A 186 -11.69 19.29 -15.22
C ARG A 186 -12.93 18.69 -14.57
N LYS A 187 -12.80 17.50 -13.95
CA LYS A 187 -13.91 16.86 -13.25
C LYS A 187 -14.36 17.64 -12.03
N ILE A 188 -13.42 18.13 -11.21
CA ILE A 188 -13.73 18.93 -10.01
C ILE A 188 -14.35 20.26 -10.44
N TYR A 189 -13.81 20.92 -11.45
CA TYR A 189 -14.31 22.19 -11.97
C TYR A 189 -15.75 22.06 -12.48
N ARG A 190 -16.04 21.11 -13.37
CA ARG A 190 -17.39 20.86 -13.91
C ARG A 190 -18.43 20.55 -12.86
N ASN A 191 -18.02 19.89 -11.77
CA ASN A 191 -18.92 19.50 -10.68
C ASN A 191 -19.00 20.56 -9.56
N ASN A 192 -18.38 21.73 -9.72
CA ASN A 192 -18.45 22.78 -8.71
C ASN A 192 -19.84 23.40 -8.68
N LYS A 193 -20.51 23.30 -7.52
CA LYS A 193 -21.86 23.88 -7.27
C LYS A 193 -21.89 24.79 -6.04
N THR A 194 -20.78 24.90 -5.30
CA THR A 194 -20.84 25.48 -3.96
C THR A 194 -19.62 26.30 -3.56
N ARG A 195 -18.54 26.30 -4.37
CA ARG A 195 -17.31 27.01 -4.03
C ARG A 195 -17.11 28.22 -4.93
N SER A 196 -16.66 29.31 -4.34
CA SER A 196 -16.14 30.45 -5.09
C SER A 196 -14.91 30.06 -5.91
N LYS A 197 -14.52 30.92 -6.85
CA LYS A 197 -13.34 30.74 -7.73
C LYS A 197 -12.07 30.43 -6.92
N ALA A 198 -11.77 31.26 -5.91
CA ALA A 198 -10.56 31.06 -5.09
C ALA A 198 -10.65 29.78 -4.24
N ALA A 199 -11.80 29.52 -3.59
CA ALA A 199 -12.01 28.30 -2.81
C ALA A 199 -11.93 27.05 -3.69
N LEU A 200 -12.37 27.12 -4.95
CA LEU A 200 -12.26 26.02 -5.90
C LEU A 200 -10.79 25.76 -6.27
N LYS A 201 -10.02 26.82 -6.59
CA LYS A 201 -8.59 26.70 -6.87
C LYS A 201 -7.83 26.02 -5.72
N HIS A 202 -8.08 26.47 -4.49
CA HIS A 202 -7.48 25.86 -3.31
C HIS A 202 -7.87 24.38 -3.16
N ALA A 203 -9.16 24.08 -3.27
CA ALA A 203 -9.63 22.70 -3.13
C ALA A 203 -9.08 21.75 -4.20
N VAL A 204 -8.87 22.25 -5.42
CA VAL A 204 -8.23 21.48 -6.50
C VAL A 204 -6.77 21.22 -6.17
N ARG A 205 -6.02 22.27 -5.80
CA ARG A 205 -4.60 22.18 -5.43
C ARG A 205 -4.40 21.18 -4.27
N ASP A 206 -5.19 21.32 -3.21
CA ASP A 206 -5.16 20.43 -2.06
C ASP A 206 -5.46 18.98 -2.45
N LYS A 207 -6.45 18.77 -3.32
CA LYS A 207 -6.82 17.44 -3.79
C LYS A 207 -5.72 16.77 -4.59
N LEU A 208 -5.07 17.51 -5.50
CA LEU A 208 -3.95 17.02 -6.29
C LEU A 208 -2.74 16.71 -5.39
N PHE A 209 -2.41 17.63 -4.47
CA PHE A 209 -1.33 17.44 -3.52
C PHE A 209 -1.57 16.20 -2.63
N TYR A 210 -2.79 16.03 -2.10
CA TYR A 210 -3.17 14.84 -1.33
C TYR A 210 -3.06 13.55 -2.14
N ASN A 211 -3.33 13.61 -3.45
CA ASN A 211 -3.16 12.48 -4.35
C ASN A 211 -1.70 12.22 -4.72
N GLY A 212 -0.77 13.08 -4.29
CA GLY A 212 0.67 12.86 -4.42
C GLY A 212 1.26 13.31 -5.75
N TYR A 213 0.60 14.23 -6.44
CA TYR A 213 1.21 14.90 -7.60
C TYR A 213 2.33 15.84 -7.15
N GLU A 214 3.35 16.00 -8.00
CA GLU A 214 4.42 16.97 -7.77
C GLU A 214 3.92 18.41 -7.95
N PRO A 215 4.51 19.41 -7.25
CA PRO A 215 4.04 20.79 -7.32
C PRO A 215 4.03 21.38 -8.74
N ASP A 216 5.03 21.07 -9.56
CA ASP A 216 5.13 21.50 -10.94
C ASP A 216 4.05 20.87 -11.84
N VAL A 217 3.71 19.60 -11.60
CA VAL A 217 2.57 18.91 -12.25
C VAL A 217 1.25 19.56 -11.87
N ILE A 218 1.09 19.94 -10.59
CA ILE A 218 -0.11 20.63 -10.12
C ILE A 218 -0.28 21.97 -10.81
N GLU A 219 0.77 22.80 -10.87
CA GLU A 219 0.70 24.11 -11.52
C GLU A 219 0.42 23.98 -13.02
N GLU A 220 1.08 23.04 -13.72
CA GLU A 220 0.82 22.76 -15.13
C GLU A 220 -0.62 22.28 -15.36
N ALA A 221 -1.10 21.34 -14.56
CA ALA A 221 -2.47 20.83 -14.68
C ALA A 221 -3.54 21.89 -14.42
N MET A 222 -3.24 22.89 -13.60
CA MET A 222 -4.15 23.99 -13.28
C MET A 222 -4.08 25.15 -14.29
N ALA A 223 -2.96 25.32 -15.01
CA ALA A 223 -2.77 26.42 -15.94
C ALA A 223 -3.72 26.36 -17.13
N ASP A 224 -4.03 25.18 -17.65
CA ASP A 224 -4.87 24.97 -18.84
C ASP A 224 -6.38 25.14 -18.58
N ILE A 225 -6.78 25.35 -17.33
CA ILE A 225 -8.19 25.46 -16.99
C ILE A 225 -8.47 26.90 -16.56
N PRO A 226 -9.24 27.61 -17.36
CA PRO A 226 -9.74 28.93 -16.94
C PRO A 226 -10.66 28.69 -15.73
N PHE A 227 -10.15 28.98 -14.52
CA PHE A 227 -10.98 28.97 -13.29
C PHE A 227 -11.92 30.20 -13.30
N GLU A 228 -12.41 30.57 -14.48
CA GLU A 228 -13.40 31.61 -14.62
C GLU A 228 -14.77 30.97 -14.39
N LEU A 229 -15.28 31.20 -13.20
CA LEU A 229 -16.68 30.94 -12.96
C LEU A 229 -17.45 32.04 -13.73
N ASN A 230 -18.60 31.67 -14.32
CA ASN A 230 -19.51 32.67 -14.85
C ASN A 230 -19.81 33.64 -13.70
N ASP A 231 -19.62 34.96 -13.93
CA ASP A 231 -19.81 35.99 -12.91
C ASP A 231 -21.20 35.92 -12.27
N GLN A 232 -22.21 35.58 -13.05
CA GLN A 232 -23.57 35.39 -12.55
C GLN A 232 -23.64 34.23 -11.54
N PHE A 233 -22.92 33.12 -11.78
CA PHE A 233 -22.87 32.00 -10.87
C PHE A 233 -22.15 32.35 -9.56
N GLU A 234 -21.01 33.09 -9.66
CA GLU A 234 -20.26 33.49 -8.46
C GLU A 234 -21.06 34.50 -7.62
N ARG A 235 -21.76 35.46 -8.26
CA ARG A 235 -22.71 36.36 -7.58
C ARG A 235 -23.84 35.60 -6.89
N GLN A 236 -24.47 34.64 -7.55
CA GLN A 236 -25.50 33.79 -6.93
C GLN A 236 -25.01 33.03 -5.71
N LEU A 237 -23.80 32.46 -5.77
CA LEU A 237 -23.17 31.82 -4.62
C LEU A 237 -22.91 32.81 -3.50
N LEU A 238 -22.42 34.01 -3.82
CA LEU A 238 -22.17 35.03 -2.81
C LEU A 238 -23.46 35.47 -2.13
N HIS A 239 -24.53 35.76 -2.87
CA HIS A 239 -25.84 36.08 -2.28
C HIS A 239 -26.33 34.99 -1.35
N LYS A 240 -26.22 33.74 -1.75
CA LYS A 240 -26.60 32.59 -0.89
C LYS A 240 -25.79 32.52 0.40
N GLU A 241 -24.48 32.75 0.33
CA GLU A 241 -23.60 32.74 1.51
C GLU A 241 -23.78 34.01 2.37
N LEU A 242 -24.08 35.16 1.75
CA LEU A 242 -24.44 36.41 2.45
C LEU A 242 -25.69 36.21 3.31
N GLU A 243 -26.76 35.63 2.77
CA GLU A 243 -27.98 35.34 3.53
C GLU A 243 -27.74 34.38 4.68
N LYS A 244 -26.90 33.39 4.50
CA LYS A 244 -26.48 32.50 5.60
C LYS A 244 -25.69 33.26 6.68
N ALA A 245 -24.80 34.15 6.27
CA ALA A 245 -24.02 34.96 7.20
C ALA A 245 -24.90 35.93 7.98
N LYS A 246 -25.85 36.62 7.29
CA LYS A 246 -26.84 37.46 7.93
C LYS A 246 -27.63 36.70 9.02
N LYS A 247 -28.23 35.56 8.66
CA LYS A 247 -28.95 34.70 9.63
C LYS A 247 -28.09 34.26 10.80
N LYS A 248 -26.84 33.96 10.58
CA LYS A 248 -25.91 33.48 11.62
C LYS A 248 -25.50 34.56 12.60
N TYR A 249 -25.25 35.80 12.10
CA TYR A 249 -24.60 36.82 12.90
C TYR A 249 -25.55 37.91 13.39
N SER A 250 -26.70 38.18 12.74
CA SER A 250 -27.65 39.21 13.12
C SER A 250 -28.26 39.02 14.51
N ALA A 251 -28.34 37.79 15.04
CA ALA A 251 -28.79 37.53 16.38
C ALA A 251 -27.83 38.04 17.48
N LYS A 252 -26.56 38.32 17.16
CA LYS A 252 -25.53 38.66 18.16
C LYS A 252 -24.85 40.01 17.89
N TYR A 253 -24.90 40.51 16.66
CA TYR A 253 -24.15 41.69 16.22
C TYR A 253 -25.07 42.63 15.44
N THR A 254 -24.82 43.93 15.53
CA THR A 254 -25.57 44.98 14.82
C THR A 254 -24.59 45.97 14.19
N GLY A 255 -25.10 46.78 13.24
CA GLY A 255 -24.34 47.88 12.61
C GLY A 255 -22.99 47.44 12.03
N ARG A 256 -21.99 48.27 12.24
CA ARG A 256 -20.62 48.06 11.67
C ARG A 256 -19.96 46.74 12.09
N GLU A 257 -20.28 46.25 13.33
CA GLU A 257 -19.70 44.98 13.78
C GLU A 257 -20.31 43.78 13.03
N LEU A 258 -21.62 43.79 12.77
CA LEU A 258 -22.29 42.79 11.95
C LEU A 258 -21.68 42.76 10.53
N GLN A 259 -21.53 43.93 9.91
CA GLN A 259 -20.91 44.03 8.59
C GLN A 259 -19.49 43.44 8.55
N ASN A 260 -18.66 43.74 9.54
CA ASN A 260 -17.32 43.17 9.64
C ASN A 260 -17.34 41.64 9.81
N LYS A 261 -18.26 41.09 10.59
CA LYS A 261 -18.40 39.62 10.77
C LYS A 261 -18.84 38.94 9.47
N ILE A 262 -19.78 39.54 8.75
CA ILE A 262 -20.23 39.04 7.45
C ILE A 262 -19.09 39.10 6.44
N PHE A 263 -18.39 40.23 6.34
CA PHE A 263 -17.27 40.41 5.44
C PHE A 263 -16.18 39.36 5.67
N VAL A 264 -15.73 39.16 6.93
CA VAL A 264 -14.72 38.17 7.28
C VAL A 264 -15.20 36.74 6.93
N TYR A 265 -16.48 36.45 7.13
CA TYR A 265 -17.04 35.15 6.76
C TYR A 265 -16.98 34.90 5.26
N LEU A 266 -17.39 35.88 4.45
CA LEU A 266 -17.39 35.76 2.98
C LEU A 266 -15.98 35.71 2.41
N SER A 267 -15.04 36.51 2.95
CA SER A 267 -13.64 36.47 2.58
C SER A 267 -13.01 35.10 2.88
N ARG A 268 -13.32 34.48 4.02
CA ARG A 268 -12.90 33.11 4.35
C ARG A 268 -13.49 32.03 3.42
N LYS A 269 -14.62 32.35 2.77
CA LYS A 269 -15.22 31.51 1.74
C LYS A 269 -14.55 31.70 0.37
N GLY A 270 -13.60 32.64 0.28
CA GLY A 270 -12.81 32.90 -0.91
C GLY A 270 -13.48 33.81 -1.93
N PHE A 271 -14.44 34.62 -1.54
CA PHE A 271 -14.98 35.69 -2.40
C PHE A 271 -14.04 36.88 -2.40
N GLU A 272 -13.90 37.51 -3.56
CA GLU A 272 -13.07 38.71 -3.74
C GLU A 272 -13.68 39.93 -3.05
N TYR A 273 -12.82 40.84 -2.56
CA TYR A 273 -13.21 42.02 -1.81
C TYR A 273 -14.22 42.88 -2.56
N ASP A 274 -13.90 43.20 -3.82
CA ASP A 274 -14.72 44.08 -4.64
C ASP A 274 -16.11 43.51 -4.90
N LEU A 275 -16.18 42.18 -5.15
CA LEU A 275 -17.44 41.48 -5.34
C LEU A 275 -18.28 41.44 -4.06
N ILE A 276 -17.66 41.24 -2.89
CA ILE A 276 -18.36 41.28 -1.60
C ILE A 276 -18.93 42.68 -1.35
N LYS A 277 -18.14 43.72 -1.63
CA LYS A 277 -18.55 45.11 -1.45
C LYS A 277 -19.74 45.47 -2.37
N GLU A 278 -19.62 45.18 -3.65
CA GLU A 278 -20.66 45.42 -4.64
C GLU A 278 -22.01 44.78 -4.25
N VAL A 279 -22.00 43.46 -3.97
CA VAL A 279 -23.21 42.72 -3.60
C VAL A 279 -23.75 43.15 -2.23
N SER A 280 -22.91 43.60 -1.31
CA SER A 280 -23.36 44.11 -0.01
C SER A 280 -23.99 45.50 -0.14
N GLU A 281 -23.55 46.34 -1.09
CA GLU A 281 -24.14 47.65 -1.39
C GLU A 281 -25.46 47.50 -2.16
N GLU A 282 -25.57 46.57 -3.13
CA GLU A 282 -26.84 46.24 -3.80
C GLU A 282 -27.94 45.78 -2.79
N GLY A 283 -27.57 45.12 -1.71
CA GLY A 283 -28.46 44.68 -0.63
C GLY A 283 -28.67 45.75 0.46
N ASN A 284 -27.99 46.86 0.42
CA ASN A 284 -28.05 47.97 1.39
C ASN A 284 -28.89 49.16 0.95
N GLU A 285 -29.61 49.12 -0.16
CA GLU A 285 -30.62 50.11 -0.45
C GLU A 285 -31.68 50.22 0.65
N ASP A 286 -31.74 49.25 1.59
CA ASP A 286 -32.58 49.22 2.79
C ASP A 286 -31.90 49.67 4.13
N PHE A 287 -30.58 49.99 4.13
CA PHE A 287 -29.86 50.33 5.35
C PHE A 287 -29.33 51.76 5.47
N GLY A 288 -29.68 52.58 4.53
CA GLY A 288 -29.13 53.93 4.42
C GLY A 288 -30.16 55.05 4.38
N SER A 289 -31.01 55.17 5.41
CA SER A 289 -31.63 56.45 5.76
C SER A 289 -32.44 56.30 7.06
N ASN A 290 -31.78 56.46 8.18
CA ASN A 290 -32.39 57.11 9.33
C ASN A 290 -31.27 57.84 10.09
N ASP A 291 -31.40 59.12 10.09
CA ASP A 291 -30.66 60.15 10.83
C ASP A 291 -30.39 59.83 12.29
#